data_dec532c32f40b6229f9552ad72616a12
#
_entry.id   dec532c32f40b6229f9552ad72616a12
#
_cell.length_a   1.000
_cell.length_b   1.000
_cell.length_c   1.000
_cell.angle_alpha   90.00
_cell.angle_beta   90.00
_cell.angle_gamma   90.00
#
_symmetry.space_group_name_H-M   'P 1'
#
loop_
_entity.id
_entity.type
_entity.pdbx_description
1 polymer ?
#
loop_
_entity_poly.entity_id
_entity_poly.type
_entity_poly.pdbx_seq_one_letter_code
_entity_poly.pdbx_strand_id
1 'polypeptide(L)'
;MDFTIISHVKKNEFMPTDEWAVQSNEEHNQGVANWAELFAGEFDCADWGKVIGLLHDKGKEKKDFQNYIRKTSGYEPNAPSWKDKTHAYVGALLAQRYYGCLSVFLSNPIMGHHAGLYDYGDFETQMKLPLPLEINSEWQNINLTVPSRLSSLNAFDFHHFVRLLYSCLVDADFLDTERFMNEGNAALRGQKDDSASVATAIRVIECSILV
;
A
#
# COMPACT_ATOMS: atom_id res chain seq x y z
N MET A 1 -0.03 -7.75 27.54
CA MET A 1 1.01 -7.72 26.51
C MET A 1 0.38 -7.07 25.30
N ASP A 2 0.86 -5.89 24.93
CA ASP A 2 0.40 -5.28 23.67
C ASP A 2 0.88 -6.15 22.52
N PHE A 3 -0.08 -6.64 21.75
CA PHE A 3 0.20 -7.52 20.62
C PHE A 3 0.52 -6.64 19.42
N THR A 4 1.79 -6.38 19.17
CA THR A 4 2.21 -5.59 18.00
C THR A 4 1.82 -6.30 16.71
N ILE A 5 1.03 -5.63 15.88
CA ILE A 5 0.72 -6.07 14.50
C ILE A 5 1.96 -5.82 13.64
N ILE A 6 2.51 -6.87 13.09
CA ILE A 6 3.78 -6.87 12.36
C ILE A 6 3.55 -6.75 10.87
N SER A 7 4.27 -5.85 10.21
CA SER A 7 4.37 -5.79 8.74
C SER A 7 5.63 -6.48 8.24
N HIS A 8 6.78 -6.17 8.82
CA HIS A 8 8.06 -6.74 8.42
C HIS A 8 8.90 -7.10 9.64
N VAL A 9 9.76 -8.11 9.48
CA VAL A 9 10.78 -8.49 10.45
C VAL A 9 12.09 -8.79 9.74
N LYS A 10 13.20 -8.38 10.32
CA LYS A 10 14.55 -8.77 9.87
C LYS A 10 15.38 -9.24 11.05
N LYS A 11 16.24 -10.24 10.81
CA LYS A 11 17.26 -10.64 11.78
C LYS A 11 18.45 -9.71 11.65
N ASN A 12 18.96 -9.23 12.76
CA ASN A 12 20.14 -8.38 12.76
C ASN A 12 21.39 -9.27 12.69
N GLU A 13 21.96 -9.42 11.50
CA GLU A 13 23.12 -10.29 11.22
C GLU A 13 24.43 -9.76 11.84
N PHE A 14 24.47 -8.50 12.28
CA PHE A 14 25.68 -7.85 12.78
C PHE A 14 25.78 -7.78 14.32
N MET A 15 24.75 -8.25 15.02
CA MET A 15 24.75 -8.28 16.49
C MET A 15 25.02 -9.70 17.00
N PRO A 16 25.82 -9.85 18.07
CA PRO A 16 26.14 -11.16 18.66
C PRO A 16 24.94 -11.82 19.36
N THR A 17 23.83 -11.12 19.50
CA THR A 17 22.56 -11.59 20.04
C THR A 17 21.57 -11.79 18.88
N ASP A 18 20.73 -12.82 18.98
CA ASP A 18 19.63 -13.05 18.02
C ASP A 18 18.57 -11.93 18.13
N GLU A 19 18.99 -10.70 17.85
CA GLU A 19 18.09 -9.55 17.90
C GLU A 19 17.32 -9.42 16.58
N TRP A 20 16.01 -9.28 16.74
CA TRP A 20 15.09 -9.06 15.64
C TRP A 20 14.68 -7.59 15.61
N ALA A 21 14.75 -6.97 14.44
CA ALA A 21 14.08 -5.71 14.19
C ALA A 21 12.68 -5.99 13.65
N VAL A 22 11.70 -5.28 14.18
CA VAL A 22 10.28 -5.43 13.83
C VAL A 22 9.76 -4.07 13.38
N GLN A 23 9.12 -4.04 12.21
CA GLN A 23 8.35 -2.89 11.75
C GLN A 23 6.87 -3.20 12.00
N SER A 24 6.20 -2.33 12.75
CA SER A 24 4.76 -2.46 12.95
C SER A 24 3.99 -2.16 11.65
N ASN A 25 2.79 -2.71 11.53
CA ASN A 25 1.94 -2.43 10.37
C ASN A 25 1.50 -0.96 10.29
N GLU A 26 1.37 -0.31 11.44
CA GLU A 26 1.05 1.12 11.51
C GLU A 26 2.21 1.98 10.98
N GLU A 27 3.46 1.70 11.43
CA GLU A 27 4.64 2.41 10.94
C GLU A 27 4.84 2.22 9.44
N HIS A 28 4.67 1.00 8.94
CA HIS A 28 4.77 0.71 7.51
C HIS A 28 3.70 1.46 6.71
N ASN A 29 2.42 1.30 7.07
CA ASN A 29 1.33 1.96 6.36
C ASN A 29 1.48 3.49 6.37
N GLN A 30 1.96 4.07 7.47
CA GLN A 30 2.23 5.51 7.54
C GLN A 30 3.42 5.90 6.65
N GLY A 31 4.49 5.10 6.62
CA GLY A 31 5.64 5.31 5.76
C GLY A 31 5.25 5.29 4.27
N VAL A 32 4.49 4.26 3.88
CA VAL A 32 3.94 4.13 2.52
C VAL A 32 3.00 5.29 2.18
N ALA A 33 2.14 5.69 3.11
CA ALA A 33 1.23 6.81 2.90
C ALA A 33 1.99 8.12 2.64
N ASN A 34 3.07 8.37 3.37
CA ASN A 34 3.87 9.59 3.19
C ASN A 34 4.53 9.63 1.80
N TRP A 35 5.07 8.52 1.31
CA TRP A 35 5.63 8.43 -0.03
C TRP A 35 4.56 8.53 -1.12
N ALA A 36 3.46 7.79 -0.99
CA ALA A 36 2.37 7.81 -1.97
C ALA A 36 1.68 9.19 -2.02
N GLU A 37 1.54 9.88 -0.88
CA GLU A 37 1.07 11.27 -0.79
C GLU A 37 1.97 12.22 -1.61
N LEU A 38 3.29 12.07 -1.44
CA LEU A 38 4.27 12.87 -2.19
C LEU A 38 4.17 12.62 -3.70
N PHE A 39 4.15 11.35 -4.12
CA PHE A 39 4.10 10.99 -5.54
C PHE A 39 2.79 11.42 -6.20
N ALA A 40 1.65 11.17 -5.54
CA ALA A 40 0.36 11.56 -6.06
C ALA A 40 0.15 13.09 -6.02
N GLY A 41 0.87 13.80 -5.17
CA GLY A 41 0.89 15.27 -5.13
C GLY A 41 1.37 15.90 -6.43
N GLU A 42 2.23 15.24 -7.20
CA GLU A 42 2.72 15.72 -8.50
C GLU A 42 1.59 15.88 -9.56
N PHE A 43 0.45 15.24 -9.33
CA PHE A 43 -0.75 15.38 -10.19
C PHE A 43 -2.00 15.80 -9.41
N ASP A 44 -1.81 16.57 -8.34
CA ASP A 44 -2.86 17.16 -7.49
C ASP A 44 -3.76 16.12 -6.76
N CYS A 45 -3.21 14.95 -6.42
CA CYS A 45 -3.94 13.85 -5.80
C CYS A 45 -3.26 13.33 -4.51
N ALA A 46 -2.62 14.21 -3.75
CA ALA A 46 -1.89 13.85 -2.53
C ALA A 46 -2.75 13.07 -1.52
N ASP A 47 -4.00 13.51 -1.30
CA ASP A 47 -4.98 12.85 -0.44
C ASP A 47 -5.32 11.42 -0.89
N TRP A 48 -5.39 11.18 -2.19
CA TRP A 48 -5.59 9.86 -2.78
C TRP A 48 -4.39 8.93 -2.52
N GLY A 49 -3.17 9.46 -2.73
CA GLY A 49 -1.94 8.75 -2.42
C GLY A 49 -1.87 8.36 -0.94
N LYS A 50 -2.20 9.30 -0.06
CA LYS A 50 -2.25 9.04 1.39
C LYS A 50 -3.21 7.92 1.75
N VAL A 51 -4.42 7.94 1.21
CA VAL A 51 -5.45 6.94 1.51
C VAL A 51 -5.05 5.56 1.04
N ILE A 52 -4.54 5.41 -0.18
CA ILE A 52 -4.12 4.07 -0.67
C ILE A 52 -2.96 3.51 0.16
N GLY A 53 -2.00 4.35 0.56
CA GLY A 53 -0.90 3.94 1.42
C GLY A 53 -1.34 3.50 2.82
N LEU A 54 -2.28 4.21 3.44
CA LEU A 54 -2.80 3.83 4.77
C LEU A 54 -3.64 2.55 4.75
N LEU A 55 -4.29 2.23 3.62
CA LEU A 55 -5.22 1.10 3.53
C LEU A 55 -4.60 -0.17 2.94
N HIS A 56 -3.52 -0.08 2.15
CA HIS A 56 -3.07 -1.20 1.31
C HIS A 56 -2.84 -2.50 2.10
N ASP A 57 -2.23 -2.39 3.26
CA ASP A 57 -1.82 -3.51 4.10
C ASP A 57 -2.67 -3.72 5.36
N LYS A 58 -3.86 -3.14 5.43
CA LYS A 58 -4.78 -3.34 6.55
C LYS A 58 -5.12 -4.82 6.81
N GLY A 59 -5.08 -5.65 5.81
CA GLY A 59 -5.30 -7.08 5.96
C GLY A 59 -4.19 -7.84 6.69
N LYS A 60 -3.01 -7.24 6.86
CA LYS A 60 -1.96 -7.80 7.72
C LYS A 60 -2.39 -7.86 9.20
N GLU A 61 -3.39 -7.10 9.61
CA GLU A 61 -4.00 -7.19 10.94
C GLU A 61 -4.68 -8.54 11.23
N LYS A 62 -4.98 -9.33 10.20
CA LYS A 62 -5.57 -10.66 10.35
C LYS A 62 -4.69 -11.57 11.21
N LYS A 63 -5.30 -12.28 12.15
CA LYS A 63 -4.61 -13.25 12.99
C LYS A 63 -3.84 -14.30 12.18
N ASP A 64 -4.45 -14.80 11.11
CA ASP A 64 -3.81 -15.76 10.21
C ASP A 64 -2.57 -15.17 9.53
N PHE A 65 -2.61 -13.92 9.09
CA PHE A 65 -1.43 -13.26 8.54
C PHE A 65 -0.34 -13.06 9.59
N GLN A 66 -0.70 -12.67 10.82
CA GLN A 66 0.26 -12.51 11.91
C GLN A 66 0.91 -13.85 12.29
N ASN A 67 0.17 -14.93 12.33
CA ASN A 67 0.73 -16.26 12.53
C ASN A 67 1.67 -16.66 11.37
N TYR A 68 1.28 -16.35 10.14
CA TYR A 68 2.10 -16.59 8.95
C TYR A 68 3.45 -15.89 9.04
N ILE A 69 3.45 -14.55 9.21
CA ILE A 69 4.70 -13.77 9.21
C ILE A 69 5.62 -14.15 10.37
N ARG A 70 5.09 -14.33 11.58
CA ARG A 70 5.85 -14.71 12.77
C ARG A 70 6.56 -16.05 12.60
N LYS A 71 5.85 -17.03 12.06
CA LYS A 71 6.38 -18.38 11.89
C LYS A 71 7.33 -18.49 10.70
N THR A 72 6.97 -17.95 9.54
CA THR A 72 7.78 -18.08 8.31
C THR A 72 9.06 -17.27 8.33
N SER A 73 9.07 -16.14 9.03
CA SER A 73 10.30 -15.35 9.25
C SER A 73 11.27 -16.02 10.22
N GLY A 74 10.78 -16.93 11.06
CA GLY A 74 11.55 -17.50 12.17
C GLY A 74 11.57 -16.63 13.44
N TYR A 75 10.85 -15.50 13.44
CA TYR A 75 10.73 -14.62 14.61
C TYR A 75 10.08 -15.33 15.79
N GLU A 76 8.97 -16.03 15.53
CA GLU A 76 8.30 -16.90 16.50
C GLU A 76 8.06 -18.28 15.87
N PRO A 77 9.04 -19.18 15.88
CA PRO A 77 8.91 -20.49 15.19
C PRO A 77 7.74 -21.36 15.68
N ASN A 78 7.32 -21.12 16.94
CA ASN A 78 6.21 -21.83 17.57
C ASN A 78 4.86 -21.14 17.39
N ALA A 79 4.78 -20.07 16.60
CA ALA A 79 3.51 -19.42 16.28
C ALA A 79 2.50 -20.43 15.70
N PRO A 80 1.19 -20.27 15.94
CA PRO A 80 0.17 -21.16 15.41
C PRO A 80 0.23 -21.28 13.89
N SER A 81 -0.34 -22.36 13.35
CA SER A 81 -0.54 -22.48 11.91
C SER A 81 -1.62 -21.48 11.44
N TRP A 82 -1.57 -21.12 10.18
CA TRP A 82 -2.53 -20.23 9.52
C TRP A 82 -3.31 -21.00 8.44
N LYS A 83 -4.48 -20.46 8.07
CA LYS A 83 -5.29 -20.98 6.96
C LYS A 83 -5.23 -20.07 5.74
N ASP A 84 -5.24 -18.75 5.98
CA ASP A 84 -5.30 -17.75 4.92
C ASP A 84 -4.36 -16.56 5.20
N LYS A 85 -3.35 -16.41 4.34
CA LYS A 85 -2.38 -15.30 4.40
C LYS A 85 -2.72 -14.14 3.45
N THR A 86 -3.77 -14.23 2.67
CA THR A 86 -4.18 -13.14 1.76
C THR A 86 -4.58 -11.91 2.57
N HIS A 87 -4.19 -10.72 2.14
CA HIS A 87 -4.41 -9.50 2.93
C HIS A 87 -4.85 -8.30 2.07
N ALA A 88 -4.38 -8.17 0.83
CA ALA A 88 -4.58 -6.98 0.02
C ALA A 88 -6.07 -6.61 -0.21
N TYR A 89 -6.97 -7.62 -0.32
CA TYR A 89 -8.40 -7.38 -0.53
C TYR A 89 -9.06 -6.62 0.62
N VAL A 90 -8.53 -6.74 1.83
CA VAL A 90 -9.11 -6.11 3.04
C VAL A 90 -9.08 -4.59 2.93
N GLY A 91 -7.94 -4.02 2.53
CA GLY A 91 -7.81 -2.58 2.30
C GLY A 91 -8.74 -2.09 1.20
N ALA A 92 -8.94 -2.87 0.13
CA ALA A 92 -9.87 -2.56 -0.94
C ALA A 92 -11.35 -2.53 -0.45
N LEU A 93 -11.75 -3.49 0.38
CA LEU A 93 -13.08 -3.51 1.00
C LEU A 93 -13.29 -2.33 1.96
N LEU A 94 -12.27 -1.94 2.72
CA LEU A 94 -12.32 -0.76 3.57
C LEU A 94 -12.47 0.52 2.72
N ALA A 95 -11.70 0.64 1.63
CA ALA A 95 -11.86 1.75 0.68
C ALA A 95 -13.29 1.84 0.16
N GLN A 96 -13.91 0.71 -0.22
CA GLN A 96 -15.31 0.67 -0.65
C GLN A 96 -16.27 1.14 0.45
N ARG A 97 -16.04 0.70 1.69
CA ARG A 97 -16.90 1.05 2.83
C ARG A 97 -16.86 2.54 3.15
N TYR A 98 -15.69 3.19 3.05
CA TYR A 98 -15.51 4.59 3.48
C TYR A 98 -15.72 5.59 2.36
N TYR A 99 -15.38 5.22 1.12
CA TYR A 99 -15.34 6.16 0.00
C TYR A 99 -16.44 5.91 -1.05
N GLY A 100 -17.27 4.88 -0.87
CA GLY A 100 -18.41 4.61 -1.75
C GLY A 100 -18.02 4.54 -3.22
N CYS A 101 -18.61 5.38 -4.07
CA CYS A 101 -18.33 5.37 -5.51
C CYS A 101 -16.88 5.77 -5.86
N LEU A 102 -16.19 6.55 -5.03
CA LEU A 102 -14.79 6.91 -5.28
C LEU A 102 -13.84 5.72 -5.07
N SER A 103 -14.27 4.69 -4.36
CA SER A 103 -13.45 3.49 -4.12
C SER A 103 -13.07 2.75 -5.41
N VAL A 104 -13.81 2.95 -6.49
CA VAL A 104 -13.49 2.35 -7.80
C VAL A 104 -12.07 2.70 -8.27
N PHE A 105 -11.55 3.86 -7.87
CA PHE A 105 -10.18 4.28 -8.18
C PHE A 105 -9.14 3.77 -7.16
N LEU A 106 -9.55 3.48 -5.93
CA LEU A 106 -8.69 3.10 -4.82
C LEU A 106 -8.53 1.58 -4.72
N SER A 107 -9.65 0.85 -4.85
CA SER A 107 -9.71 -0.56 -4.50
C SER A 107 -8.87 -1.46 -5.38
N ASN A 108 -8.81 -1.21 -6.70
CA ASN A 108 -8.01 -2.03 -7.60
C ASN A 108 -6.50 -1.81 -7.40
N PRO A 109 -5.97 -0.57 -7.29
CA PRO A 109 -4.59 -0.34 -6.87
C PRO A 109 -4.23 -1.03 -5.55
N ILE A 110 -5.07 -0.89 -4.53
CA ILE A 110 -4.85 -1.52 -3.23
C ILE A 110 -4.82 -3.04 -3.35
N MET A 111 -5.81 -3.63 -4.00
CA MET A 111 -5.91 -5.08 -4.16
C MET A 111 -4.74 -5.65 -4.97
N GLY A 112 -4.31 -4.91 -5.98
CA GLY A 112 -3.32 -5.35 -6.96
C GLY A 112 -1.86 -5.13 -6.58
N HIS A 113 -1.53 -4.45 -5.47
CA HIS A 113 -0.17 -3.98 -5.20
C HIS A 113 0.91 -5.08 -5.20
N HIS A 114 0.55 -6.33 -4.95
CA HIS A 114 1.47 -7.48 -5.07
C HIS A 114 1.36 -8.29 -6.37
N ALA A 115 0.22 -8.20 -7.07
CA ALA A 115 -0.09 -9.12 -8.16
C ALA A 115 -0.31 -8.44 -9.52
N GLY A 116 -0.37 -7.10 -9.54
CA GLY A 116 -0.81 -6.32 -10.68
C GLY A 116 -2.30 -5.98 -10.59
N LEU A 117 -2.72 -5.01 -11.40
CA LEU A 117 -4.12 -4.62 -11.46
C LEU A 117 -4.98 -5.80 -11.96
N TYR A 118 -6.06 -6.05 -11.25
CA TYR A 118 -7.01 -7.11 -11.58
C TYR A 118 -7.86 -6.71 -12.78
N ASP A 119 -8.25 -7.70 -13.61
CA ASP A 119 -9.32 -7.51 -14.54
C ASP A 119 -10.68 -7.39 -13.83
N TYR A 120 -11.72 -7.00 -14.59
CA TYR A 120 -13.04 -6.73 -14.01
C TYR A 120 -13.65 -7.94 -13.31
N GLY A 121 -13.54 -9.14 -13.89
CA GLY A 121 -14.17 -10.35 -13.36
C GLY A 121 -13.52 -10.81 -12.03
N ASP A 122 -12.20 -10.83 -12.01
CA ASP A 122 -11.44 -11.19 -10.83
C ASP A 122 -11.58 -10.15 -9.73
N PHE A 123 -11.53 -8.85 -10.09
CA PHE A 123 -11.78 -7.77 -9.16
C PHE A 123 -13.16 -7.85 -8.49
N GLU A 124 -14.21 -8.01 -9.30
CA GLU A 124 -15.58 -8.13 -8.77
C GLU A 124 -15.72 -9.32 -7.82
N THR A 125 -15.06 -10.43 -8.12
CA THR A 125 -15.06 -11.62 -7.27
C THR A 125 -14.42 -11.36 -5.92
N GLN A 126 -13.27 -10.70 -5.89
CA GLN A 126 -12.57 -10.33 -4.66
C GLN A 126 -13.36 -9.33 -3.82
N MET A 127 -14.04 -8.37 -4.46
CA MET A 127 -14.85 -7.36 -3.78
C MET A 127 -16.13 -7.92 -3.11
N LYS A 128 -16.49 -9.17 -3.38
CA LYS A 128 -17.59 -9.89 -2.72
C LYS A 128 -17.16 -10.66 -1.46
N LEU A 129 -15.85 -10.71 -1.18
CA LEU A 129 -15.35 -11.36 0.05
C LEU A 129 -15.86 -10.61 1.29
N PRO A 130 -16.10 -11.33 2.40
CA PRO A 130 -16.48 -10.69 3.65
C PRO A 130 -15.27 -9.95 4.26
N LEU A 131 -15.52 -8.79 4.84
CA LEU A 131 -14.52 -8.13 5.68
C LEU A 131 -14.32 -8.95 6.95
N PRO A 132 -13.10 -9.36 7.31
CA PRO A 132 -12.83 -10.12 8.51
C PRO A 132 -13.22 -9.34 9.78
N LEU A 133 -13.87 -10.00 10.73
CA LEU A 133 -14.40 -9.37 11.95
C LEU A 133 -13.33 -8.80 12.89
N GLU A 134 -12.12 -9.34 12.80
CA GLU A 134 -10.98 -8.92 13.61
C GLU A 134 -10.31 -7.62 13.15
N ILE A 135 -10.65 -7.14 11.95
CA ILE A 135 -10.07 -5.92 11.41
C ILE A 135 -10.65 -4.71 12.12
N ASN A 136 -9.76 -3.88 12.69
CA ASN A 136 -10.19 -2.59 13.20
C ASN A 136 -10.67 -1.72 12.02
N SER A 137 -11.97 -1.48 12.02
CA SER A 137 -12.62 -0.68 11.01
C SER A 137 -12.80 0.79 11.44
N GLU A 138 -12.16 1.22 12.52
CA GLU A 138 -12.10 2.65 12.83
C GLU A 138 -11.22 3.35 11.81
N TRP A 139 -11.77 4.37 11.18
CA TRP A 139 -11.12 5.11 10.12
C TRP A 139 -11.31 6.60 10.31
N GLN A 140 -10.20 7.33 10.37
CA GLN A 140 -10.24 8.78 10.28
C GLN A 140 -10.47 9.16 8.81
N ASN A 141 -11.68 9.57 8.47
CA ASN A 141 -12.02 9.87 7.09
C ASN A 141 -11.16 11.04 6.56
N ILE A 142 -10.36 10.74 5.55
CA ILE A 142 -9.61 11.73 4.78
C ILE A 142 -10.50 12.13 3.60
N ASN A 143 -10.84 13.41 3.49
CA ASN A 143 -11.65 13.89 2.39
C ASN A 143 -10.84 13.84 1.09
N LEU A 144 -11.36 13.13 0.09
CA LEU A 144 -10.74 13.09 -1.22
C LEU A 144 -11.17 14.28 -2.06
N THR A 145 -10.20 15.03 -2.53
CA THR A 145 -10.42 16.11 -3.51
C THR A 145 -10.49 15.50 -4.89
N VAL A 146 -11.66 15.60 -5.54
CA VAL A 146 -11.80 15.10 -6.92
C VAL A 146 -11.14 16.11 -7.87
N PRO A 147 -10.03 15.72 -8.54
CA PRO A 147 -9.37 16.63 -9.48
C PRO A 147 -10.33 17.06 -10.59
N SER A 148 -10.26 18.32 -11.00
CA SER A 148 -11.14 18.85 -12.07
C SER A 148 -11.03 18.08 -13.39
N ARG A 149 -9.87 17.50 -13.65
CA ARG A 149 -9.61 16.61 -14.80
C ARG A 149 -10.48 15.35 -14.79
N LEU A 150 -10.89 14.88 -13.60
CA LEU A 150 -11.76 13.70 -13.47
C LEU A 150 -13.23 14.02 -13.67
N SER A 151 -13.63 15.30 -13.76
CA SER A 151 -15.03 15.70 -13.94
C SER A 151 -15.62 15.33 -15.29
N SER A 152 -14.79 15.03 -16.29
CA SER A 152 -15.18 14.63 -17.66
C SER A 152 -14.57 13.27 -18.06
N LEU A 153 -14.40 12.36 -17.10
CA LEU A 153 -13.74 11.07 -17.32
C LEU A 153 -14.37 10.27 -18.47
N ASN A 154 -13.56 9.99 -19.47
CA ASN A 154 -13.78 8.87 -20.38
C ASN A 154 -13.08 7.60 -19.82
N ALA A 155 -13.33 6.45 -20.45
CA ALA A 155 -12.76 5.18 -20.01
C ALA A 155 -11.22 5.15 -20.02
N PHE A 156 -10.60 5.92 -20.91
CA PHE A 156 -9.15 6.02 -21.04
C PHE A 156 -8.55 6.78 -19.86
N ASP A 157 -9.10 7.96 -19.51
CA ASP A 157 -8.66 8.77 -18.37
C ASP A 157 -8.83 8.01 -17.06
N PHE A 158 -9.97 7.31 -16.90
CA PHE A 158 -10.20 6.42 -15.76
C PHE A 158 -9.07 5.40 -15.59
N HIS A 159 -8.76 4.69 -16.66
CA HIS A 159 -7.76 3.64 -16.65
C HIS A 159 -6.34 4.17 -16.34
N HIS A 160 -6.00 5.34 -16.89
CA HIS A 160 -4.72 5.99 -16.62
C HIS A 160 -4.61 6.47 -15.18
N PHE A 161 -5.68 7.06 -14.64
CA PHE A 161 -5.69 7.51 -13.25
C PHE A 161 -5.49 6.35 -12.26
N VAL A 162 -6.19 5.23 -12.48
CA VAL A 162 -6.01 4.01 -11.66
C VAL A 162 -4.56 3.51 -11.73
N ARG A 163 -3.94 3.54 -12.93
CA ARG A 163 -2.54 3.13 -13.11
C ARG A 163 -1.56 4.07 -12.44
N LEU A 164 -1.80 5.37 -12.48
CA LEU A 164 -0.96 6.35 -11.78
C LEU A 164 -0.99 6.12 -10.27
N LEU A 165 -2.19 5.97 -9.68
CA LEU A 165 -2.33 5.65 -8.27
C LEU A 165 -1.66 4.31 -7.91
N TYR A 166 -1.82 3.30 -8.76
CA TYR A 166 -1.17 2.01 -8.58
C TYR A 166 0.36 2.13 -8.56
N SER A 167 0.94 2.89 -9.50
CA SER A 167 2.39 3.12 -9.53
C SER A 167 2.87 3.85 -8.29
N CYS A 168 2.15 4.90 -7.84
CA CYS A 168 2.48 5.60 -6.61
C CYS A 168 2.49 4.67 -5.39
N LEU A 169 1.52 3.75 -5.31
CA LEU A 169 1.44 2.80 -4.21
C LEU A 169 2.59 1.79 -4.23
N VAL A 170 2.84 1.17 -5.38
CA VAL A 170 3.87 0.12 -5.51
C VAL A 170 5.27 0.70 -5.24
N ASP A 171 5.57 1.88 -5.78
CA ASP A 171 6.85 2.55 -5.54
C ASP A 171 7.00 2.95 -4.07
N ALA A 172 5.94 3.45 -3.44
CA ALA A 172 5.93 3.83 -2.04
C ALA A 172 6.14 2.64 -1.10
N ASP A 173 5.45 1.53 -1.36
CA ASP A 173 5.56 0.28 -0.61
C ASP A 173 6.98 -0.30 -0.72
N PHE A 174 7.51 -0.33 -1.94
CA PHE A 174 8.89 -0.75 -2.18
C PHE A 174 9.91 0.10 -1.40
N LEU A 175 9.80 1.42 -1.45
CA LEU A 175 10.74 2.33 -0.78
C LEU A 175 10.68 2.24 0.74
N ASP A 176 9.50 2.11 1.33
CA ASP A 176 9.37 1.95 2.78
C ASP A 176 9.88 0.57 3.23
N THR A 177 9.58 -0.48 2.49
CA THR A 177 10.10 -1.84 2.74
C THR A 177 11.63 -1.87 2.61
N GLU A 178 12.20 -1.28 1.56
CA GLU A 178 13.65 -1.19 1.38
C GLU A 178 14.31 -0.42 2.52
N ARG A 179 13.74 0.70 2.94
CA ARG A 179 14.23 1.50 4.08
C ARG A 179 14.34 0.67 5.34
N PHE A 180 13.35 -0.16 5.62
CA PHE A 180 13.39 -1.04 6.78
C PHE A 180 14.34 -2.23 6.59
N MET A 181 14.27 -2.92 5.45
CA MET A 181 15.03 -4.15 5.21
C MET A 181 16.50 -3.90 4.90
N ASN A 182 16.82 -2.80 4.18
CA ASN A 182 18.17 -2.47 3.69
C ASN A 182 18.46 -0.97 3.77
N GLU A 183 18.82 -0.52 4.96
CA GLU A 183 19.15 0.89 5.24
C GLU A 183 20.31 1.42 4.37
N GLY A 184 21.25 0.56 3.99
CA GLY A 184 22.39 0.94 3.13
C GLY A 184 21.92 1.33 1.74
N ASN A 185 21.04 0.56 1.12
CA ASN A 185 20.47 0.90 -0.20
C ASN A 185 19.60 2.15 -0.12
N ALA A 186 18.78 2.27 0.91
CA ALA A 186 17.94 3.45 1.13
C ALA A 186 18.78 4.73 1.27
N ALA A 187 19.91 4.67 2.00
CA ALA A 187 20.82 5.80 2.14
C ALA A 187 21.49 6.20 0.82
N LEU A 188 21.80 5.22 -0.05
CA LEU A 188 22.37 5.49 -1.39
C LEU A 188 21.36 6.19 -2.31
N ARG A 189 20.05 5.85 -2.21
CA ARG A 189 18.99 6.53 -2.96
C ARG A 189 18.84 7.98 -2.53
N GLY A 190 18.87 8.27 -1.22
CA GLY A 190 18.76 9.63 -0.69
C GLY A 190 19.93 10.56 -1.08
N GLN A 191 21.02 10.05 -1.65
CA GLN A 191 22.11 10.84 -2.19
C GLN A 191 21.93 11.25 -3.67
N LYS A 192 21.02 10.57 -4.38
CA LYS A 192 20.57 10.99 -5.71
C LYS A 192 19.23 11.67 -5.56
N ASP A 193 19.10 12.85 -6.14
CA ASP A 193 17.84 13.60 -6.16
C ASP A 193 16.81 12.89 -7.05
N ASP A 194 16.39 11.70 -6.61
CA ASP A 194 15.50 10.79 -7.34
C ASP A 194 14.04 11.30 -7.37
N SER A 195 13.69 12.28 -6.51
CA SER A 195 12.41 12.98 -6.60
C SER A 195 12.25 13.65 -7.97
N ALA A 196 13.35 14.11 -8.57
CA ALA A 196 13.34 14.67 -9.91
C ALA A 196 13.07 13.65 -11.02
N SER A 197 13.41 12.37 -10.83
CA SER A 197 13.24 11.34 -11.87
C SER A 197 11.79 10.84 -11.97
N VAL A 198 11.11 10.65 -10.84
CA VAL A 198 9.70 10.24 -10.83
C VAL A 198 8.82 11.40 -11.29
N ALA A 199 9.05 12.61 -10.79
CA ALA A 199 8.35 13.81 -11.26
C ALA A 199 8.57 14.06 -12.76
N THR A 200 9.78 13.80 -13.28
CA THR A 200 10.07 13.92 -14.73
C THR A 200 9.35 12.83 -15.51
N ALA A 201 9.28 11.59 -15.04
CA ALA A 201 8.57 10.52 -15.71
C ALA A 201 7.05 10.79 -15.74
N ILE A 202 6.49 11.29 -14.64
CA ILE A 202 5.06 11.67 -14.58
C ILE A 202 4.77 12.81 -15.55
N ARG A 203 5.62 13.86 -15.62
CA ARG A 203 5.45 14.97 -16.57
C ARG A 203 5.58 14.53 -18.03
N VAL A 204 6.47 13.58 -18.34
CA VAL A 204 6.59 13.02 -19.70
C VAL A 204 5.32 12.27 -20.09
N ILE A 205 4.73 11.53 -19.16
CA ILE A 205 3.44 10.85 -19.39
C ILE A 205 2.33 11.87 -19.59
N GLU A 206 2.26 12.93 -18.79
CA GLU A 206 1.29 14.01 -18.94
C GLU A 206 1.40 14.71 -20.30
N CYS A 207 2.61 15.02 -20.76
CA CYS A 207 2.83 15.62 -22.09
C CYS A 207 2.44 14.68 -23.24
N SER A 208 2.55 13.35 -23.03
CA SER A 208 2.19 12.36 -24.07
C SER A 208 0.67 12.10 -24.15
N ILE A 209 -0.09 12.50 -23.13
CA ILE A 209 -1.55 12.38 -23.07
C ILE A 209 -2.25 13.62 -23.67
N LEU A 210 -1.53 14.73 -23.80
CA LEU A 210 -2.06 16.02 -24.28
C LEU A 210 -1.84 16.26 -25.79
N VAL A 211 -1.31 15.29 -26.53
CA VAL A 211 -1.17 15.28 -28.00
C VAL A 211 -2.08 14.23 -28.58
#